data_38f3218826df66468a9a95cf8c2290b5
#
_entry.id   38f3218826df66468a9a95cf8c2290b5
#
_cell.length_a   1.000
_cell.length_b   1.000
_cell.length_c   1.000
_cell.angle_alpha   90.00
_cell.angle_beta   90.00
_cell.angle_gamma   90.00
#
_symmetry.space_group_name_H-M   'P 1'
#
loop_
_entity.id
_entity.type
_entity.pdbx_description
1 polymer ?
#
loop_
_entity_poly.entity_id
_entity_poly.type
_entity_poly.pdbx_seq_one_letter_code
_entity_poly.pdbx_strand_id
1 'polypeptide(L)'
;MGVSLALRRLNESISAFRASDAEQTDARLATLGPVIHNPRVIANYEQQGVVCLSKVEEARKGDVVLIRAHGVPKEVEHALLVRGATVIDATCPKVKKAQLAIATERKRGRGTLLLYGEADHPEVKGLVSYADNEAHVFVDSAGFDAVLLDPNSGYFLAAQTTQDLLGFEDICARATKRLGHDVPMLHTICDATRARQAEVLKIARQVDVVIVVGGANSGNTRRLAEVAEAQGARALRIEDAAELSPAQFVGVGVVGLTAGASTPAIHIDAVAAWLRSLEM
;
A
#
# COMPACT_ATOMS: atom_id res chain seq x y z
N MET A 1 10.05 -3.34 -1.52
CA MET A 1 10.16 -3.34 -3.01
C MET A 1 9.55 -2.09 -3.64
N GLY A 2 8.25 -1.83 -3.53
CA GLY A 2 7.62 -0.70 -4.22
C GLY A 2 8.13 0.67 -3.77
N VAL A 3 8.17 0.91 -2.46
CA VAL A 3 8.68 2.18 -1.90
C VAL A 3 10.15 2.41 -2.24
N SER A 4 11.00 1.39 -2.09
CA SER A 4 12.43 1.50 -2.45
C SER A 4 12.64 1.79 -3.94
N LEU A 5 11.79 1.27 -4.82
CA LEU A 5 11.80 1.60 -6.24
C LEU A 5 11.41 3.05 -6.48
N ALA A 6 10.34 3.53 -5.83
CA ALA A 6 9.88 4.91 -5.98
C ALA A 6 10.94 5.92 -5.50
N LEU A 7 11.55 5.68 -4.34
CA LEU A 7 12.64 6.51 -3.83
C LEU A 7 13.88 6.49 -4.75
N ARG A 8 14.25 5.32 -5.27
CA ARG A 8 15.35 5.23 -6.25
C ARG A 8 15.04 6.04 -7.50
N ARG A 9 13.87 5.86 -8.10
CA ARG A 9 13.45 6.62 -9.28
C ARG A 9 13.39 8.11 -9.02
N LEU A 10 12.95 8.52 -7.83
CA LEU A 10 12.96 9.94 -7.45
C LEU A 10 14.39 10.49 -7.40
N ASN A 11 15.33 9.77 -6.78
CA ASN A 11 16.74 10.18 -6.73
C ASN A 11 17.37 10.24 -8.13
N GLU A 12 17.10 9.26 -8.99
CA GLU A 12 17.52 9.27 -10.39
C GLU A 12 16.93 10.49 -11.13
N SER A 13 15.65 10.80 -10.87
CA SER A 13 14.97 11.96 -11.46
C SER A 13 15.54 13.29 -10.98
N ILE A 14 15.90 13.43 -9.71
CA ILE A 14 16.58 14.63 -9.18
C ILE A 14 17.90 14.83 -9.90
N SER A 15 18.71 13.77 -10.04
CA SER A 15 20.00 13.87 -10.71
C SER A 15 19.85 14.23 -12.18
N ALA A 16 18.89 13.61 -12.89
CA ALA A 16 18.63 13.88 -14.29
C ALA A 16 18.06 15.30 -14.51
N PHE A 17 17.16 15.75 -13.63
CA PHE A 17 16.55 17.09 -13.70
C PHE A 17 17.61 18.18 -13.52
N ARG A 18 18.52 18.04 -12.54
CA ARG A 18 19.63 18.96 -12.31
C ARG A 18 20.66 18.98 -13.43
N ALA A 19 20.84 17.86 -14.13
CA ALA A 19 21.76 17.76 -15.26
C ALA A 19 21.16 18.27 -16.58
N SER A 20 19.86 18.58 -16.60
CA SER A 20 19.15 19.08 -17.79
C SER A 20 19.00 20.60 -17.74
N ASP A 21 18.75 21.21 -18.91
CA ASP A 21 18.42 22.65 -19.01
C ASP A 21 17.06 22.98 -18.37
N ALA A 22 16.37 22.02 -17.76
CA ALA A 22 15.09 22.22 -17.09
C ALA A 22 15.20 23.18 -15.90
N GLU A 23 16.35 23.26 -15.23
CA GLU A 23 16.62 24.27 -14.19
C GLU A 23 16.62 25.71 -14.74
N GLN A 24 16.81 25.89 -16.06
CA GLN A 24 16.78 27.21 -16.72
C GLN A 24 15.36 27.57 -17.20
N THR A 25 14.38 26.69 -16.98
CA THR A 25 12.97 26.88 -17.33
C THR A 25 12.12 26.93 -16.04
N ASP A 26 10.84 27.34 -16.17
CA ASP A 26 9.86 27.28 -15.07
C ASP A 26 9.41 25.85 -14.72
N ALA A 27 10.03 24.82 -15.30
CA ALA A 27 9.70 23.41 -15.06
C ALA A 27 10.10 23.00 -13.63
N ARG A 28 9.28 22.17 -13.02
CA ARG A 28 9.50 21.65 -11.66
C ARG A 28 9.64 20.14 -11.68
N LEU A 29 10.48 19.60 -10.80
CA LEU A 29 10.39 18.18 -10.44
C LEU A 29 9.37 18.02 -9.33
N ALA A 30 8.36 17.20 -9.55
CA ALA A 30 7.25 17.06 -8.62
C ALA A 30 6.89 15.59 -8.37
N THR A 31 6.20 15.34 -7.25
CA THR A 31 5.49 14.07 -7.01
C THR A 31 4.00 14.36 -6.92
N LEU A 32 3.15 13.43 -7.38
CA LEU A 32 1.71 13.55 -7.17
C LEU A 32 1.32 12.81 -5.86
N GLY A 33 1.12 13.61 -4.84
CA GLY A 33 1.03 13.19 -3.44
C GLY A 33 2.38 12.75 -2.85
N PRO A 34 2.43 12.48 -1.55
CA PRO A 34 3.67 12.11 -0.85
C PRO A 34 4.22 10.79 -1.39
N VAL A 35 5.51 10.77 -1.75
CA VAL A 35 6.18 9.57 -2.29
C VAL A 35 6.21 8.41 -1.30
N ILE A 36 6.21 8.73 -0.01
CA ILE A 36 6.20 7.82 1.14
C ILE A 36 5.45 8.47 2.31
N HIS A 37 4.87 7.65 3.19
CA HIS A 37 4.22 8.13 4.42
C HIS A 37 5.26 8.32 5.55
N ASN A 38 6.24 9.19 5.33
CA ASN A 38 7.24 9.60 6.33
C ASN A 38 7.55 11.10 6.17
N PRO A 39 7.07 11.95 7.10
CA PRO A 39 7.23 13.40 6.99
C PRO A 39 8.68 13.86 6.88
N ARG A 40 9.63 13.20 7.59
CA ARG A 40 11.05 13.56 7.54
C ARG A 40 11.66 13.31 6.16
N VAL A 41 11.27 12.21 5.52
CA VAL A 41 11.74 11.88 4.16
C VAL A 41 11.15 12.85 3.16
N ILE A 42 9.88 13.22 3.28
CA ILE A 42 9.21 14.20 2.42
C ILE A 42 9.93 15.55 2.53
N ALA A 43 10.13 16.06 3.75
CA ALA A 43 10.82 17.34 3.99
C ALA A 43 12.24 17.37 3.40
N ASN A 44 12.97 16.24 3.44
CA ASN A 44 14.30 16.16 2.82
C ASN A 44 14.22 16.29 1.29
N TYR A 45 13.21 15.75 0.63
CA TYR A 45 13.03 15.92 -0.81
C TYR A 45 12.55 17.34 -1.18
N GLU A 46 11.70 17.95 -0.37
CA GLU A 46 11.27 19.34 -0.53
C GLU A 46 12.47 20.29 -0.44
N GLN A 47 13.40 20.08 0.51
CA GLN A 47 14.66 20.82 0.60
C GLN A 47 15.55 20.63 -0.65
N GLN A 48 15.40 19.54 -1.36
CA GLN A 48 16.09 19.30 -2.63
C GLN A 48 15.37 19.89 -3.85
N GLY A 49 14.27 20.63 -3.65
CA GLY A 49 13.50 21.29 -4.70
C GLY A 49 12.38 20.44 -5.30
N VAL A 50 12.08 19.26 -4.73
CA VAL A 50 10.95 18.44 -5.20
C VAL A 50 9.65 19.01 -4.66
N VAL A 51 8.67 19.26 -5.53
CA VAL A 51 7.35 19.79 -5.17
C VAL A 51 6.37 18.63 -4.96
N CYS A 52 5.65 18.61 -3.84
CA CYS A 52 4.58 17.65 -3.61
C CYS A 52 3.25 18.27 -4.07
N LEU A 53 2.74 17.83 -5.24
CA LEU A 53 1.45 18.27 -5.76
C LEU A 53 0.32 17.52 -5.04
N SER A 54 -0.69 18.24 -4.59
CA SER A 54 -1.88 17.65 -3.95
C SER A 54 -2.90 17.17 -4.99
N LYS A 55 -2.94 17.86 -6.15
CA LYS A 55 -3.91 17.63 -7.22
C LYS A 55 -3.24 17.70 -8.58
N VAL A 56 -3.83 17.01 -9.57
CA VAL A 56 -3.34 17.03 -10.95
C VAL A 56 -3.41 18.43 -11.58
N GLU A 57 -4.35 19.26 -11.14
CA GLU A 57 -4.55 20.63 -11.60
C GLU A 57 -3.37 21.56 -11.30
N GLU A 58 -2.56 21.22 -10.32
CA GLU A 58 -1.37 21.99 -9.92
C GLU A 58 -0.17 21.73 -10.85
N ALA A 59 -0.23 20.65 -11.66
CA ALA A 59 0.81 20.35 -12.64
C ALA A 59 0.79 21.36 -13.79
N ARG A 60 1.97 21.79 -14.23
CA ARG A 60 2.21 22.77 -15.27
C ARG A 60 2.84 22.10 -16.49
N LYS A 61 2.71 22.74 -17.64
CA LYS A 61 3.43 22.34 -18.85
C LYS A 61 4.94 22.35 -18.58
N GLY A 62 5.61 21.28 -18.92
CA GLY A 62 7.04 21.10 -18.72
C GLY A 62 7.43 20.49 -17.37
N ASP A 63 6.53 20.40 -16.38
CA ASP A 63 6.82 19.73 -15.12
C ASP A 63 7.19 18.25 -15.36
N VAL A 64 8.13 17.74 -14.57
CA VAL A 64 8.42 16.30 -14.47
C VAL A 64 7.73 15.77 -13.23
N VAL A 65 6.72 14.93 -13.40
CA VAL A 65 5.86 14.45 -12.31
C VAL A 65 6.05 12.96 -12.08
N LEU A 66 6.52 12.59 -10.89
CA LEU A 66 6.68 11.21 -10.49
C LEU A 66 5.37 10.69 -9.85
N ILE A 67 4.83 9.59 -10.41
CA ILE A 67 3.74 8.83 -9.81
C ILE A 67 4.34 7.90 -8.76
N ARG A 68 3.81 7.97 -7.54
CA ARG A 68 4.28 7.20 -6.37
C ARG A 68 3.99 5.70 -6.49
N ALA A 69 4.55 4.90 -5.56
CA ALA A 69 4.44 3.43 -5.56
C ALA A 69 2.99 2.87 -5.56
N HIS A 70 2.02 3.61 -5.05
CA HIS A 70 0.60 3.21 -5.02
C HIS A 70 -0.10 3.31 -6.38
N GLY A 71 0.54 3.98 -7.37
CA GLY A 71 -0.10 4.34 -8.62
C GLY A 71 -1.13 5.47 -8.46
N VAL A 72 -1.77 5.79 -9.55
CA VAL A 72 -2.88 6.75 -9.62
C VAL A 72 -3.98 6.19 -10.53
N PRO A 73 -5.21 6.72 -10.48
CA PRO A 73 -6.23 6.45 -11.48
C PRO A 73 -5.73 6.75 -12.90
N LYS A 74 -6.16 5.96 -13.88
CA LYS A 74 -5.71 6.14 -15.30
C LYS A 74 -6.08 7.51 -15.86
N GLU A 75 -7.20 8.08 -15.42
CA GLU A 75 -7.65 9.43 -15.81
C GLU A 75 -6.70 10.52 -15.29
N VAL A 76 -6.13 10.32 -14.09
CA VAL A 76 -5.14 11.23 -13.48
C VAL A 76 -3.82 11.19 -14.24
N GLU A 77 -3.33 10.00 -14.60
CA GLU A 77 -2.14 9.86 -15.44
C GLU A 77 -2.34 10.54 -16.81
N HIS A 78 -3.49 10.30 -17.45
CA HIS A 78 -3.85 10.95 -18.70
C HIS A 78 -3.93 12.47 -18.57
N ALA A 79 -4.54 12.98 -17.51
CA ALA A 79 -4.65 14.42 -17.27
C ALA A 79 -3.28 15.09 -17.09
N LEU A 80 -2.30 14.44 -16.44
CA LEU A 80 -0.92 14.95 -16.37
C LEU A 80 -0.31 15.11 -17.77
N LEU A 81 -0.48 14.10 -18.63
CA LEU A 81 0.04 14.13 -20.00
C LEU A 81 -0.63 15.22 -20.83
N VAL A 82 -1.96 15.39 -20.75
CA VAL A 82 -2.71 16.46 -21.44
C VAL A 82 -2.27 17.84 -20.98
N ARG A 83 -1.88 18.01 -19.72
CA ARG A 83 -1.33 19.27 -19.20
C ARG A 83 0.10 19.55 -19.67
N GLY A 84 0.71 18.60 -20.40
CA GLY A 84 2.07 18.74 -20.94
C GLY A 84 3.15 18.43 -19.91
N ALA A 85 2.84 17.70 -18.86
CA ALA A 85 3.84 17.18 -17.93
C ALA A 85 4.51 15.91 -18.49
N THR A 86 5.78 15.71 -18.14
CA THR A 86 6.49 14.45 -18.35
C THR A 86 6.22 13.55 -17.15
N VAL A 87 5.64 12.38 -17.38
CA VAL A 87 5.27 11.45 -16.31
C VAL A 87 6.34 10.38 -16.10
N ILE A 88 6.81 10.23 -14.86
CA ILE A 88 7.67 9.13 -14.43
C ILE A 88 6.84 8.17 -13.57
N ASP A 89 6.45 7.03 -14.12
CA ASP A 89 5.66 6.03 -13.42
C ASP A 89 6.55 5.19 -12.48
N ALA A 90 6.50 5.49 -11.18
CA ALA A 90 7.16 4.70 -10.13
C ALA A 90 6.20 3.76 -9.39
N THR A 91 5.05 3.46 -9.98
CA THR A 91 4.09 2.47 -9.45
C THR A 91 4.80 1.14 -9.18
N CYS A 92 4.53 0.57 -8.02
CA CYS A 92 5.04 -0.75 -7.66
C CYS A 92 4.66 -1.78 -8.75
N PRO A 93 5.60 -2.59 -9.25
CA PRO A 93 5.29 -3.59 -10.27
C PRO A 93 4.16 -4.55 -9.90
N LYS A 94 3.98 -4.83 -8.59
CA LYS A 94 2.87 -5.67 -8.11
C LYS A 94 1.51 -4.95 -8.21
N VAL A 95 1.48 -3.66 -7.90
CA VAL A 95 0.28 -2.81 -8.11
C VAL A 95 -0.02 -2.70 -9.60
N LYS A 96 0.99 -2.43 -10.45
CA LYS A 96 0.81 -2.37 -11.90
C LYS A 96 0.29 -3.69 -12.47
N LYS A 97 0.80 -4.83 -11.97
CA LYS A 97 0.27 -6.16 -12.33
C LYS A 97 -1.20 -6.32 -11.96
N ALA A 98 -1.61 -5.86 -10.77
CA ALA A 98 -3.00 -5.90 -10.34
C ALA A 98 -3.90 -5.03 -11.23
N GLN A 99 -3.47 -3.80 -11.53
CA GLN A 99 -4.17 -2.89 -12.45
C GLN A 99 -4.40 -3.53 -13.83
N LEU A 100 -3.35 -4.12 -14.42
CA LEU A 100 -3.43 -4.77 -15.74
C LEU A 100 -4.30 -6.04 -15.71
N ALA A 101 -4.27 -6.82 -14.64
CA ALA A 101 -5.13 -7.99 -14.48
C ALA A 101 -6.62 -7.58 -14.43
N ILE A 102 -6.96 -6.55 -13.65
CA ILE A 102 -8.32 -5.99 -13.58
C ILE A 102 -8.78 -5.48 -14.96
N ALA A 103 -7.94 -4.69 -15.63
CA ALA A 103 -8.25 -4.20 -16.98
C ALA A 103 -8.48 -5.34 -17.99
N THR A 104 -7.74 -6.44 -17.83
CA THR A 104 -7.88 -7.60 -18.70
C THR A 104 -9.24 -8.28 -18.50
N GLU A 105 -9.67 -8.47 -17.24
CA GLU A 105 -10.99 -9.09 -16.95
C GLU A 105 -12.15 -8.18 -17.41
N ARG A 106 -12.02 -6.85 -17.25
CA ARG A 106 -12.99 -5.89 -17.81
C ARG A 106 -13.12 -6.03 -19.34
N LYS A 107 -12.00 -6.07 -20.06
CA LYS A 107 -12.01 -6.27 -21.52
C LYS A 107 -12.59 -7.61 -21.95
N ARG A 108 -12.54 -8.63 -21.09
CA ARG A 108 -13.18 -9.94 -21.31
C ARG A 108 -14.69 -9.94 -21.04
N GLY A 109 -15.25 -8.82 -20.59
CA GLY A 109 -16.67 -8.70 -20.24
C GLY A 109 -17.07 -9.44 -18.97
N ARG A 110 -16.13 -9.62 -18.00
CA ARG A 110 -16.39 -10.36 -16.75
C ARG A 110 -17.28 -9.61 -15.76
N GLY A 111 -17.75 -8.40 -16.09
CA GLY A 111 -18.70 -7.66 -15.28
C GLY A 111 -18.07 -6.75 -14.23
N THR A 112 -18.69 -6.63 -13.07
CA THR A 112 -18.33 -5.69 -12.01
C THR A 112 -17.22 -6.23 -11.11
N LEU A 113 -16.24 -5.39 -10.75
CA LEU A 113 -15.18 -5.72 -9.82
C LEU A 113 -15.71 -5.76 -8.37
N LEU A 114 -15.46 -6.86 -7.68
CA LEU A 114 -15.61 -7.00 -6.23
C LEU A 114 -14.22 -6.81 -5.61
N LEU A 115 -13.95 -5.66 -4.99
CA LEU A 115 -12.61 -5.29 -4.54
C LEU A 115 -12.51 -5.27 -3.01
N TYR A 116 -11.75 -6.21 -2.46
CA TYR A 116 -11.39 -6.24 -1.05
C TYR A 116 -10.28 -5.24 -0.77
N GLY A 117 -10.59 -4.12 -0.13
CA GLY A 117 -9.66 -3.02 0.12
C GLY A 117 -10.31 -1.81 0.77
N GLU A 118 -9.52 -0.80 1.03
CA GLU A 118 -9.93 0.45 1.66
C GLU A 118 -10.27 1.48 0.58
N ALA A 119 -11.53 1.87 0.44
CA ALA A 119 -12.03 2.72 -0.64
C ALA A 119 -11.24 4.04 -0.80
N ASP A 120 -10.81 4.64 0.31
CA ASP A 120 -10.07 5.89 0.30
C ASP A 120 -8.56 5.73 0.02
N HIS A 121 -8.05 4.50 0.05
CA HIS A 121 -6.65 4.25 -0.20
C HIS A 121 -6.27 4.55 -1.66
N PRO A 122 -5.15 5.26 -1.94
CA PRO A 122 -4.74 5.62 -3.29
C PRO A 122 -4.59 4.44 -4.26
N GLU A 123 -4.08 3.30 -3.78
CA GLU A 123 -3.98 2.08 -4.59
C GLU A 123 -5.36 1.60 -5.04
N VAL A 124 -6.35 1.58 -4.13
CA VAL A 124 -7.71 1.13 -4.41
C VAL A 124 -8.39 2.05 -5.42
N LYS A 125 -8.26 3.38 -5.27
CA LYS A 125 -8.74 4.34 -6.28
C LYS A 125 -8.12 4.08 -7.67
N GLY A 126 -6.83 3.75 -7.69
CA GLY A 126 -6.15 3.31 -8.90
C GLY A 126 -6.77 2.03 -9.46
N LEU A 127 -6.91 0.96 -8.66
CA LEU A 127 -7.47 -0.32 -9.10
C LEU A 127 -8.89 -0.17 -9.66
N VAL A 128 -9.76 0.60 -8.99
CA VAL A 128 -11.14 0.87 -9.43
C VAL A 128 -11.17 1.53 -10.81
N SER A 129 -10.27 2.47 -11.09
CA SER A 129 -10.20 3.13 -12.39
C SER A 129 -9.90 2.16 -13.55
N TYR A 130 -9.15 1.08 -13.29
CA TYR A 130 -8.87 0.03 -14.28
C TYR A 130 -10.04 -0.95 -14.46
N ALA A 131 -11.06 -0.88 -13.60
CA ALA A 131 -12.37 -1.51 -13.77
C ALA A 131 -13.42 -0.57 -14.38
N ASP A 132 -13.00 0.52 -15.03
CA ASP A 132 -13.88 1.57 -15.59
C ASP A 132 -14.83 2.18 -14.55
N ASN A 133 -14.42 2.24 -13.30
CA ASN A 133 -15.16 2.67 -12.12
C ASN A 133 -16.39 1.79 -11.78
N GLU A 134 -16.51 0.60 -12.40
CA GLU A 134 -17.54 -0.38 -12.06
C GLU A 134 -17.02 -1.36 -11.01
N ALA A 135 -17.12 -0.97 -9.74
CA ALA A 135 -16.62 -1.76 -8.61
C ALA A 135 -17.47 -1.59 -7.35
N HIS A 136 -17.58 -2.66 -6.58
CA HIS A 136 -17.95 -2.62 -5.16
C HIS A 136 -16.71 -2.81 -4.32
N VAL A 137 -16.43 -1.82 -3.46
CA VAL A 137 -15.26 -1.85 -2.56
C VAL A 137 -15.74 -2.11 -1.14
N PHE A 138 -15.09 -3.01 -0.44
CA PHE A 138 -15.40 -3.39 0.94
C PHE A 138 -14.12 -3.75 1.69
N VAL A 139 -14.12 -3.54 3.00
CA VAL A 139 -12.94 -3.69 3.87
C VAL A 139 -12.88 -5.02 4.62
N ASP A 140 -13.99 -5.77 4.66
CA ASP A 140 -14.15 -7.03 5.39
C ASP A 140 -15.30 -7.86 4.82
N SER A 141 -15.49 -9.06 5.37
CA SER A 141 -16.57 -9.97 4.99
C SER A 141 -17.96 -9.40 5.28
N ALA A 142 -18.13 -8.60 6.32
CA ALA A 142 -19.41 -7.98 6.65
C ALA A 142 -19.79 -6.90 5.62
N GLY A 143 -18.81 -6.10 5.20
CA GLY A 143 -18.96 -5.14 4.10
C GLY A 143 -19.27 -5.85 2.78
N PHE A 144 -18.63 -6.99 2.50
CA PHE A 144 -18.97 -7.81 1.33
C PHE A 144 -20.41 -8.36 1.41
N ASP A 145 -20.83 -8.86 2.57
CA ASP A 145 -22.18 -9.42 2.75
C ASP A 145 -23.30 -8.36 2.54
N ALA A 146 -22.98 -7.07 2.81
CA ALA A 146 -23.88 -5.96 2.57
C ALA A 146 -24.00 -5.55 1.08
N VAL A 147 -23.10 -6.00 0.20
CA VAL A 147 -23.19 -5.71 -1.23
C VAL A 147 -24.42 -6.43 -1.82
N LEU A 148 -25.25 -5.69 -2.52
CA LEU A 148 -26.35 -6.29 -3.28
C LEU A 148 -25.82 -6.87 -4.59
N LEU A 149 -25.79 -8.20 -4.68
CA LEU A 149 -25.35 -8.92 -5.87
C LEU A 149 -26.57 -9.38 -6.66
N ASP A 150 -26.55 -9.13 -7.97
CA ASP A 150 -27.51 -9.71 -8.91
C ASP A 150 -26.93 -11.04 -9.45
N PRO A 151 -27.59 -12.21 -9.20
CA PRO A 151 -27.07 -13.50 -9.67
C PRO A 151 -26.95 -13.62 -11.20
N ASN A 152 -27.61 -12.74 -11.96
CA ASN A 152 -27.57 -12.73 -13.42
C ASN A 152 -26.45 -11.85 -13.96
N SER A 153 -25.75 -11.08 -13.09
CA SER A 153 -24.65 -10.21 -13.49
C SER A 153 -23.30 -10.93 -13.35
N GLY A 154 -22.36 -10.54 -14.20
CA GLY A 154 -20.99 -11.03 -14.10
C GLY A 154 -20.21 -10.27 -13.02
N TYR A 155 -19.36 -11.00 -12.31
CA TYR A 155 -18.45 -10.43 -11.30
C TYR A 155 -17.07 -11.08 -11.39
N PHE A 156 -16.06 -10.37 -10.91
CA PHE A 156 -14.73 -10.91 -10.66
C PHE A 156 -14.13 -10.27 -9.40
N LEU A 157 -13.29 -11.02 -8.70
CA LEU A 157 -12.72 -10.63 -7.40
C LEU A 157 -11.26 -10.22 -7.52
N ALA A 158 -10.90 -9.17 -6.79
CA ALA A 158 -9.52 -8.77 -6.54
C ALA A 158 -9.38 -8.21 -5.11
N ALA A 159 -8.14 -8.08 -4.65
CA ALA A 159 -7.81 -7.44 -3.38
C ALA A 159 -6.76 -6.35 -3.59
N GLN A 160 -6.77 -5.34 -2.73
CA GLN A 160 -5.65 -4.43 -2.55
C GLN A 160 -4.40 -5.25 -2.19
N THR A 161 -3.24 -4.90 -2.75
CA THR A 161 -2.03 -5.75 -2.68
C THR A 161 -1.50 -6.00 -1.28
N THR A 162 -1.95 -5.22 -0.30
CA THR A 162 -1.56 -5.30 1.11
C THR A 162 -2.63 -5.95 2.02
N GLN A 163 -3.73 -6.43 1.47
CA GLN A 163 -4.78 -7.09 2.25
C GLN A 163 -4.35 -8.45 2.79
N ASP A 164 -5.10 -8.98 3.76
CA ASP A 164 -4.84 -10.30 4.29
C ASP A 164 -5.39 -11.40 3.36
N LEU A 165 -4.63 -12.49 3.30
CA LEU A 165 -4.97 -13.59 2.40
C LEU A 165 -6.18 -14.38 2.89
N LEU A 166 -6.28 -14.64 4.20
CA LEU A 166 -7.36 -15.47 4.77
C LEU A 166 -8.71 -14.80 4.62
N GLY A 167 -8.79 -13.47 4.88
CA GLY A 167 -10.01 -12.70 4.64
C GLY A 167 -10.40 -12.67 3.17
N PHE A 168 -9.42 -12.59 2.26
CA PHE A 168 -9.71 -12.65 0.82
C PHE A 168 -10.25 -14.03 0.40
N GLU A 169 -9.69 -15.11 0.92
CA GLU A 169 -10.17 -16.49 0.65
C GLU A 169 -11.58 -16.70 1.20
N ASP A 170 -11.91 -16.20 2.41
CA ASP A 170 -13.26 -16.23 2.96
C ASP A 170 -14.26 -15.46 2.07
N ILE A 171 -13.90 -14.26 1.62
CA ILE A 171 -14.74 -13.48 0.70
C ILE A 171 -14.96 -14.23 -0.61
N CYS A 172 -13.96 -14.89 -1.15
CA CYS A 172 -14.10 -15.69 -2.37
C CYS A 172 -15.06 -16.84 -2.19
N ALA A 173 -14.97 -17.56 -1.07
CA ALA A 173 -15.90 -18.66 -0.74
C ALA A 173 -17.35 -18.13 -0.58
N ARG A 174 -17.52 -16.98 0.09
CA ARG A 174 -18.84 -16.32 0.22
C ARG A 174 -19.41 -15.90 -1.12
N ALA A 175 -18.60 -15.32 -2.00
CA ALA A 175 -19.03 -14.90 -3.33
C ALA A 175 -19.54 -16.08 -4.16
N THR A 176 -18.79 -17.18 -4.22
CA THR A 176 -19.19 -18.42 -4.89
C THR A 176 -20.51 -18.96 -4.32
N LYS A 177 -20.65 -18.97 -2.98
CA LYS A 177 -21.88 -19.44 -2.32
C LYS A 177 -23.10 -18.56 -2.64
N ARG A 178 -22.93 -17.22 -2.64
CA ARG A 178 -24.01 -16.27 -2.88
C ARG A 178 -24.47 -16.23 -4.33
N LEU A 179 -23.54 -16.41 -5.28
CA LEU A 179 -23.82 -16.37 -6.71
C LEU A 179 -24.19 -17.76 -7.28
N GLY A 180 -23.88 -18.85 -6.57
CA GLY A 180 -24.19 -20.21 -7.01
C GLY A 180 -23.27 -20.75 -8.13
N HIS A 181 -22.20 -20.02 -8.46
CA HIS A 181 -21.21 -20.40 -9.47
C HIS A 181 -19.83 -19.83 -9.11
N ASP A 182 -18.78 -20.36 -9.73
CA ASP A 182 -17.41 -19.86 -9.55
C ASP A 182 -17.26 -18.44 -10.07
N VAL A 183 -16.63 -17.58 -9.26
CA VAL A 183 -16.31 -16.20 -9.59
C VAL A 183 -14.81 -16.09 -9.89
N PRO A 184 -14.41 -15.53 -11.03
CA PRO A 184 -12.99 -15.34 -11.34
C PRO A 184 -12.29 -14.57 -10.24
N MET A 185 -11.21 -15.13 -9.70
CA MET A 185 -10.43 -14.55 -8.61
C MET A 185 -9.04 -14.17 -9.11
N LEU A 186 -8.68 -12.89 -8.94
CA LEU A 186 -7.37 -12.36 -9.27
C LEU A 186 -6.46 -12.40 -8.04
N HIS A 187 -5.35 -13.12 -8.11
CA HIS A 187 -4.36 -13.19 -7.05
C HIS A 187 -3.51 -11.89 -7.02
N THR A 188 -4.10 -10.81 -6.49
CA THR A 188 -3.50 -9.48 -6.47
C THR A 188 -2.72 -9.18 -5.19
N ILE A 189 -2.94 -9.91 -4.09
CA ILE A 189 -2.16 -9.76 -2.86
C ILE A 189 -0.70 -10.12 -3.15
N CYS A 190 0.22 -9.20 -2.82
CA CYS A 190 1.60 -9.36 -3.23
C CYS A 190 2.34 -10.44 -2.39
N ASP A 191 3.28 -11.17 -3.03
CA ASP A 191 4.03 -12.26 -2.38
C ASP A 191 4.78 -11.80 -1.14
N ALA A 192 5.30 -10.56 -1.15
CA ALA A 192 6.00 -9.99 -0.01
C ALA A 192 5.05 -9.71 1.17
N THR A 193 3.78 -9.36 0.90
CA THR A 193 2.75 -9.23 1.92
C THR A 193 2.40 -10.59 2.50
N ARG A 194 2.14 -11.58 1.63
CA ARG A 194 1.83 -12.95 2.05
C ARG A 194 2.95 -13.57 2.89
N ALA A 195 4.21 -13.41 2.46
CA ALA A 195 5.36 -13.92 3.21
C ALA A 195 5.47 -13.29 4.61
N ARG A 196 5.29 -11.95 4.73
CA ARG A 196 5.31 -11.27 6.03
C ARG A 196 4.16 -11.68 6.94
N GLN A 197 2.96 -11.80 6.40
CA GLN A 197 1.80 -12.28 7.18
C GLN A 197 2.04 -13.69 7.69
N ALA A 198 2.55 -14.60 6.85
CA ALA A 198 2.90 -15.96 7.24
C ALA A 198 4.01 -16.00 8.32
N GLU A 199 4.96 -15.07 8.28
CA GLU A 199 5.99 -14.93 9.30
C GLU A 199 5.41 -14.44 10.63
N VAL A 200 4.58 -13.39 10.58
CA VAL A 200 3.90 -12.86 11.78
C VAL A 200 3.01 -13.90 12.43
N LEU A 201 2.27 -14.69 11.64
CA LEU A 201 1.48 -15.82 12.15
C LEU A 201 2.32 -16.83 12.95
N LYS A 202 3.55 -17.10 12.49
CA LYS A 202 4.48 -18.00 13.22
C LYS A 202 5.01 -17.38 14.50
N ILE A 203 5.41 -16.09 14.42
CA ILE A 203 5.93 -15.35 15.56
C ILE A 203 4.86 -15.22 16.64
N ALA A 204 3.67 -14.76 16.29
CA ALA A 204 2.57 -14.48 17.22
C ALA A 204 2.15 -15.69 18.07
N ARG A 205 2.35 -16.91 17.57
CA ARG A 205 2.08 -18.14 18.32
C ARG A 205 3.12 -18.49 19.40
N GLN A 206 4.24 -17.79 19.41
CA GLN A 206 5.41 -18.10 20.26
C GLN A 206 5.76 -16.97 21.23
N VAL A 207 5.01 -15.86 21.18
CA VAL A 207 5.33 -14.65 21.92
C VAL A 207 4.09 -14.07 22.62
N ASP A 208 4.31 -13.31 23.69
CA ASP A 208 3.23 -12.60 24.39
C ASP A 208 2.86 -11.29 23.69
N VAL A 209 3.88 -10.65 23.10
CA VAL A 209 3.75 -9.34 22.44
C VAL A 209 4.46 -9.35 21.10
N VAL A 210 3.81 -8.85 20.06
CA VAL A 210 4.43 -8.55 18.76
C VAL A 210 4.55 -7.04 18.60
N ILE A 211 5.78 -6.54 18.44
CA ILE A 211 6.03 -5.15 18.03
C ILE A 211 6.08 -5.09 16.52
N VAL A 212 5.25 -4.22 15.94
CA VAL A 212 5.21 -3.96 14.51
C VAL A 212 5.71 -2.54 14.24
N VAL A 213 6.94 -2.43 13.77
CA VAL A 213 7.57 -1.12 13.46
C VAL A 213 7.14 -0.63 12.09
N GLY A 214 6.61 0.59 11.99
CA GLY A 214 6.25 1.20 10.71
C GLY A 214 5.26 2.34 10.84
N GLY A 215 5.10 3.12 9.78
CA GLY A 215 4.28 4.33 9.78
C GLY A 215 2.85 4.10 10.25
N ALA A 216 2.32 5.00 11.09
CA ALA A 216 0.96 4.93 11.66
C ALA A 216 -0.11 4.81 10.56
N ASN A 217 0.10 5.47 9.42
CA ASN A 217 -0.80 5.48 8.27
C ASN A 217 -0.52 4.35 7.26
N SER A 218 0.35 3.39 7.59
CA SER A 218 0.67 2.26 6.72
C SER A 218 -0.35 1.13 6.89
N GLY A 219 -1.16 0.88 5.86
CA GLY A 219 -2.11 -0.24 5.84
C GLY A 219 -1.43 -1.60 6.05
N ASN A 220 -0.22 -1.81 5.48
CA ASN A 220 0.54 -3.03 5.71
C ASN A 220 0.98 -3.19 7.18
N THR A 221 1.44 -2.11 7.84
CA THR A 221 1.83 -2.15 9.27
C THR A 221 0.64 -2.49 10.15
N ARG A 222 -0.52 -1.84 9.90
CA ARG A 222 -1.76 -2.12 10.61
C ARG A 222 -2.18 -3.59 10.42
N ARG A 223 -2.17 -4.10 9.19
CA ARG A 223 -2.56 -5.48 8.89
C ARG A 223 -1.67 -6.52 9.59
N LEU A 224 -0.37 -6.28 9.71
CA LEU A 224 0.52 -7.18 10.45
C LEU A 224 0.18 -7.25 11.95
N ALA A 225 -0.22 -6.12 12.55
CA ALA A 225 -0.69 -6.10 13.94
C ALA A 225 -2.00 -6.88 14.11
N GLU A 226 -2.98 -6.65 13.23
CA GLU A 226 -4.27 -7.37 13.23
C GLU A 226 -4.06 -8.89 13.08
N VAL A 227 -3.13 -9.31 12.22
CA VAL A 227 -2.77 -10.74 12.08
C VAL A 227 -2.17 -11.31 13.36
N ALA A 228 -1.35 -10.54 14.07
CA ALA A 228 -0.78 -10.97 15.36
C ALA A 228 -1.88 -11.09 16.43
N GLU A 229 -2.76 -10.10 16.53
CA GLU A 229 -3.88 -10.09 17.49
C GLU A 229 -4.86 -11.25 17.24
N ALA A 230 -5.14 -11.57 15.99
CA ALA A 230 -5.98 -12.72 15.61
C ALA A 230 -5.40 -14.08 16.06
N GLN A 231 -4.09 -14.15 16.39
CA GLN A 231 -3.44 -15.34 16.96
C GLN A 231 -3.36 -15.30 18.51
N GLY A 232 -3.90 -14.26 19.13
CA GLY A 232 -3.91 -14.11 20.60
C GLY A 232 -2.70 -13.37 21.18
N ALA A 233 -1.73 -12.95 20.38
CA ALA A 233 -0.64 -12.10 20.83
C ALA A 233 -1.11 -10.64 20.94
N ARG A 234 -0.60 -9.91 21.94
CA ARG A 234 -0.80 -8.46 21.99
C ARG A 234 0.07 -7.79 20.95
N ALA A 235 -0.49 -6.91 20.10
CA ALA A 235 0.29 -6.16 19.13
C ALA A 235 0.53 -4.71 19.54
N LEU A 236 1.76 -4.24 19.38
CA LEU A 236 2.15 -2.84 19.56
C LEU A 236 2.64 -2.29 18.22
N ARG A 237 1.93 -1.30 17.67
CA ARG A 237 2.37 -0.57 16.48
C ARG A 237 3.09 0.69 16.91
N ILE A 238 4.31 0.87 16.40
CA ILE A 238 5.16 2.02 16.69
C ILE A 238 5.89 2.50 15.44
N GLU A 239 6.20 3.77 15.37
CA GLU A 239 7.09 4.33 14.33
C GLU A 239 8.54 4.38 14.79
N ASP A 240 8.76 4.60 16.10
CA ASP A 240 10.08 4.82 16.69
C ASP A 240 10.20 4.15 18.07
N ALA A 241 11.43 3.79 18.47
CA ALA A 241 11.72 3.22 19.78
C ALA A 241 11.33 4.15 20.95
N ALA A 242 11.25 5.46 20.74
CA ALA A 242 10.83 6.42 21.76
C ALA A 242 9.36 6.25 22.22
N GLU A 243 8.54 5.54 21.45
CA GLU A 243 7.15 5.20 21.83
C GLU A 243 7.07 4.02 22.83
N LEU A 244 8.19 3.34 23.08
CA LEU A 244 8.25 2.22 24.00
C LEU A 244 8.56 2.69 25.43
N SER A 245 7.94 2.01 26.39
CA SER A 245 8.23 2.18 27.82
C SER A 245 8.28 0.83 28.54
N PRO A 246 9.11 0.68 29.59
CA PRO A 246 9.21 -0.59 30.34
C PRO A 246 7.85 -1.06 30.90
N ALA A 247 6.97 -0.13 31.24
CA ALA A 247 5.64 -0.45 31.76
C ALA A 247 4.78 -1.28 30.79
N GLN A 248 5.02 -1.16 29.48
CA GLN A 248 4.32 -1.95 28.45
C GLN A 248 4.72 -3.44 28.48
N PHE A 249 5.81 -3.80 29.14
CA PHE A 249 6.38 -5.16 29.13
C PHE A 249 6.36 -5.85 30.49
N VAL A 250 5.65 -5.29 31.45
CA VAL A 250 5.45 -5.94 32.78
C VAL A 250 4.71 -7.26 32.56
N GLY A 251 5.31 -8.37 33.05
CA GLY A 251 4.76 -9.73 32.90
C GLY A 251 4.88 -10.33 31.49
N VAL A 252 5.60 -9.70 30.60
CA VAL A 252 5.88 -10.21 29.24
C VAL A 252 7.14 -11.05 29.29
N GLY A 253 7.05 -12.31 28.87
CA GLY A 253 8.17 -13.25 28.82
C GLY A 253 8.90 -13.23 27.49
N VAL A 254 8.17 -13.13 26.39
CA VAL A 254 8.74 -13.17 25.05
C VAL A 254 8.14 -12.09 24.16
N VAL A 255 9.01 -11.36 23.46
CA VAL A 255 8.63 -10.30 22.52
C VAL A 255 9.06 -10.66 21.10
N GLY A 256 8.13 -10.62 20.15
CA GLY A 256 8.39 -10.71 18.73
C GLY A 256 8.55 -9.33 18.10
N LEU A 257 9.50 -9.19 17.19
CA LEU A 257 9.73 -7.95 16.45
C LEU A 257 9.55 -8.18 14.96
N THR A 258 8.69 -7.36 14.34
CA THR A 258 8.51 -7.33 12.89
C THR A 258 8.36 -5.89 12.40
N ALA A 259 8.34 -5.69 11.07
CA ALA A 259 8.25 -4.35 10.51
C ALA A 259 7.45 -4.29 9.20
N GLY A 260 6.85 -3.14 8.96
CA GLY A 260 6.24 -2.82 7.68
C GLY A 260 7.24 -2.81 6.52
N ALA A 261 6.74 -3.06 5.30
CA ALA A 261 7.57 -3.20 4.09
C ALA A 261 8.41 -1.97 3.73
N SER A 262 8.03 -0.79 4.21
CA SER A 262 8.69 0.50 3.95
C SER A 262 9.50 1.01 5.14
N THR A 263 9.60 0.25 6.23
CA THR A 263 10.30 0.67 7.45
C THR A 263 11.81 0.62 7.21
N PRO A 264 12.54 1.73 7.42
CA PRO A 264 14.00 1.74 7.36
C PRO A 264 14.61 0.84 8.44
N ALA A 265 15.72 0.15 8.12
CA ALA A 265 16.40 -0.75 9.04
C ALA A 265 16.83 -0.05 10.35
N ILE A 266 17.22 1.21 10.28
CA ILE A 266 17.65 2.00 11.45
C ILE A 266 16.58 2.04 12.56
N HIS A 267 15.28 2.12 12.21
CA HIS A 267 14.21 2.11 13.21
C HIS A 267 14.02 0.72 13.82
N ILE A 268 14.16 -0.33 13.00
CA ILE A 268 14.09 -1.72 13.48
C ILE A 268 15.23 -2.01 14.45
N ASP A 269 16.45 -1.61 14.07
CA ASP A 269 17.65 -1.81 14.88
C ASP A 269 17.57 -1.02 16.20
N ALA A 270 17.02 0.20 16.19
CA ALA A 270 16.80 1.01 17.38
C ALA A 270 15.82 0.32 18.35
N VAL A 271 14.72 -0.24 17.85
CA VAL A 271 13.75 -0.98 18.67
C VAL A 271 14.39 -2.26 19.22
N ALA A 272 15.14 -3.00 18.41
CA ALA A 272 15.84 -4.19 18.85
C ALA A 272 16.89 -3.89 19.93
N ALA A 273 17.62 -2.79 19.81
CA ALA A 273 18.58 -2.33 20.82
C ALA A 273 17.88 -1.95 22.13
N TRP A 274 16.75 -1.22 22.04
CA TRP A 274 15.95 -0.84 23.19
C TRP A 274 15.43 -2.07 23.94
N LEU A 275 14.89 -3.07 23.23
CA LEU A 275 14.42 -4.31 23.85
C LEU A 275 15.53 -5.06 24.57
N ARG A 276 16.73 -5.17 23.99
CA ARG A 276 17.87 -5.79 24.66
C ARG A 276 18.32 -5.04 25.92
N SER A 277 18.05 -3.73 26.00
CA SER A 277 18.37 -2.96 27.23
C SER A 277 17.42 -3.25 28.40
N LEU A 278 16.26 -3.90 28.16
CA LEU A 278 15.36 -4.32 29.24
C LEU A 278 15.82 -5.61 29.94
N GLU A 279 16.69 -6.40 29.31
CA GLU A 279 17.17 -7.69 29.87
C GLU A 279 18.34 -7.52 30.89
N MET A 280 18.75 -6.28 31.13
CA MET A 280 19.80 -5.93 32.10
C MET A 280 19.21 -5.37 33.38
#